data_39141a436a31517720668062d64637dd
#
_entry.id   39141a436a31517720668062d64637dd
#
_cell.length_a   1.000
_cell.length_b   1.000
_cell.length_c   1.000
_cell.angle_alpha   90.00
_cell.angle_beta   90.00
_cell.angle_gamma   90.00
#
_symmetry.space_group_name_H-M   'P 1'
#
loop_
_entity.id
_entity.type
_entity.pdbx_description
1 polymer ?
#
loop_
_entity_poly.entity_id
_entity_poly.type
_entity_poly.pdbx_seq_one_letter_code
_entity_poly.pdbx_strand_id
1 'polypeptide(L)'
;ASDVYKRQCTHPCRWKYAVVEEKRPGEYLPVYENERGTYIFNSKDLCMIEHIPELIDAGIDSFKIEGRMKTALYVATVARTYRKAIDDYQKDPELYKKNMPWYLDQISNCTYRQFTTGFFFGKPDHETQIYDNNTYIREYTYLGIVGAVENGLARIEQRNKFSVGETIEIMKPDGSNVEAKVLRILNEDGEEQESAPHSKQVLHVELSETPAQYDLLRRQEEDKEVNS
;
A
#
# COMPACT_ATOMS: atom_id res chain seq x y z
N ALA A 1 3.34 26.52 -7.13
CA ALA A 1 3.21 26.73 -8.59
C ALA A 1 3.97 25.67 -9.41
N SER A 2 5.21 25.31 -9.01
CA SER A 2 6.01 24.30 -9.73
C SER A 2 5.37 22.92 -9.81
N ASP A 3 4.62 22.53 -8.79
CA ASP A 3 4.00 21.21 -8.71
C ASP A 3 2.72 21.09 -9.54
N VAL A 4 1.96 22.18 -9.65
CA VAL A 4 0.82 22.27 -10.56
C VAL A 4 1.28 22.14 -12.02
N TYR A 5 2.38 22.78 -12.37
CA TYR A 5 2.98 22.67 -13.71
C TYR A 5 3.41 21.24 -14.06
N LYS A 6 3.90 20.49 -13.07
CA LYS A 6 4.32 19.09 -13.23
C LYS A 6 3.16 18.09 -13.11
N ARG A 7 1.90 18.56 -13.01
CA ARG A 7 0.71 17.72 -12.76
C ARG A 7 0.83 16.85 -11.51
N GLN A 8 1.47 17.38 -10.47
CA GLN A 8 1.71 16.70 -9.22
C GLN A 8 0.70 17.17 -8.17
N CYS A 9 0.23 16.26 -7.34
CA CYS A 9 -0.57 16.64 -6.18
C CYS A 9 0.33 17.38 -5.18
N THR A 10 -0.01 18.61 -4.83
CA THR A 10 0.70 19.44 -3.85
C THR A 10 0.36 19.06 -2.41
N HIS A 11 -0.52 18.05 -2.24
CA HIS A 11 -1.06 17.60 -0.95
C HIS A 11 -1.64 18.73 -0.07
N PRO A 12 -2.48 19.60 -0.62
CA PRO A 12 -3.06 20.68 0.19
C PRO A 12 -3.90 20.15 1.35
N CYS A 13 -4.42 18.92 1.24
CA CYS A 13 -5.11 18.23 2.33
C CYS A 13 -4.21 17.90 3.54
N ARG A 14 -2.90 18.12 3.43
CA ARG A 14 -1.92 17.87 4.50
C ARG A 14 -1.23 19.16 4.98
N TRP A 15 -1.62 20.31 4.44
CA TRP A 15 -1.06 21.59 4.88
C TRP A 15 -1.73 22.03 6.19
N LYS A 16 -1.06 22.90 6.91
CA LYS A 16 -1.67 23.59 8.05
C LYS A 16 -2.61 24.70 7.55
N TYR A 17 -3.85 24.64 7.95
CA TYR A 17 -4.86 25.64 7.63
C TYR A 17 -5.45 26.20 8.91
N ALA A 18 -5.87 27.46 8.86
CA ALA A 18 -6.83 28.03 9.82
C ALA A 18 -8.20 28.05 9.15
N VAL A 19 -9.21 27.50 9.81
CA VAL A 19 -10.58 27.51 9.32
C VAL A 19 -11.31 28.69 9.96
N VAL A 20 -11.85 29.54 9.10
CA VAL A 20 -12.71 30.66 9.50
C VAL A 20 -14.06 30.46 8.83
N GLU A 21 -15.14 30.49 9.60
CA GLU A 21 -16.46 30.42 9.03
C GLU A 21 -16.82 31.81 8.42
N GLU A 22 -17.30 31.81 7.16
CA GLU A 22 -17.59 33.03 6.41
C GLU A 22 -18.63 33.96 7.13
N LYS A 23 -19.63 33.34 7.78
CA LYS A 23 -20.68 34.07 8.50
C LYS A 23 -20.28 34.50 9.91
N ARG A 24 -19.09 34.11 10.36
CA ARG A 24 -18.51 34.42 11.66
C ARG A 24 -17.06 34.88 11.50
N PRO A 25 -16.84 36.00 10.79
CA PRO A 25 -15.49 36.50 10.59
C PRO A 25 -14.86 36.83 11.95
N GLY A 26 -13.72 36.21 12.22
CA GLY A 26 -12.99 36.36 13.48
C GLY A 26 -13.20 35.22 14.49
N GLU A 27 -14.12 34.28 14.25
CA GLU A 27 -14.22 33.06 15.02
C GLU A 27 -13.37 31.97 14.32
N TYR A 28 -12.31 31.55 15.01
CA TYR A 28 -11.49 30.44 14.57
C TYR A 28 -12.07 29.16 15.15
N LEU A 29 -12.51 28.23 14.30
CA LEU A 29 -12.96 26.93 14.75
C LEU A 29 -11.76 26.16 15.31
N PRO A 30 -11.89 25.54 16.50
CA PRO A 30 -10.80 24.83 17.12
C PRO A 30 -10.35 23.70 16.20
N VAL A 31 -9.10 23.76 15.82
CA VAL A 31 -8.44 22.68 15.11
C VAL A 31 -7.71 21.90 16.18
N TYR A 32 -7.99 20.61 16.28
CA TYR A 32 -7.31 19.77 17.26
C TYR A 32 -5.85 19.64 16.90
N GLU A 33 -5.00 20.06 17.81
CA GLU A 33 -3.57 19.93 17.74
C GLU A 33 -3.10 18.91 18.78
N ASN A 34 -2.29 17.96 18.37
CA ASN A 34 -1.57 17.10 19.29
C ASN A 34 -0.07 17.34 19.12
N GLU A 35 0.75 16.65 19.91
CA GLU A 35 2.22 16.73 19.85
C GLU A 35 2.82 16.49 18.47
N ARG A 36 2.05 15.94 17.52
CA ARG A 36 2.46 15.60 16.15
C ARG A 36 1.94 16.57 15.10
N GLY A 37 1.11 17.55 15.43
CA GLY A 37 0.63 18.60 14.53
C GLY A 37 -0.87 18.83 14.53
N THR A 38 -1.28 19.76 13.67
CA THR A 38 -2.66 20.19 13.49
C THR A 38 -3.29 19.49 12.29
N TYR A 39 -4.44 18.85 12.49
CA TYR A 39 -5.16 18.09 11.47
C TYR A 39 -6.48 18.78 11.15
N ILE A 40 -6.54 19.50 10.02
CA ILE A 40 -7.76 20.16 9.57
C ILE A 40 -8.57 19.29 8.62
N PHE A 41 -7.88 18.60 7.72
CA PHE A 41 -8.47 17.69 6.75
C PHE A 41 -7.69 16.37 6.76
N ASN A 42 -8.11 15.45 7.60
CA ASN A 42 -7.57 14.12 7.66
C ASN A 42 -8.58 13.14 7.03
N SER A 43 -8.75 13.26 5.72
CA SER A 43 -9.69 12.40 5.00
C SER A 43 -9.25 10.95 5.03
N LYS A 44 -10.23 10.06 5.12
CA LYS A 44 -10.05 8.63 4.85
C LYS A 44 -9.53 8.43 3.41
N ASP A 45 -8.90 7.31 3.14
CA ASP A 45 -8.44 6.99 1.79
C ASP A 45 -9.64 6.56 0.92
N LEU A 46 -9.72 7.06 -0.32
CA LEU A 46 -10.76 6.66 -1.27
C LEU A 46 -10.53 5.21 -1.71
N CYS A 47 -11.51 4.35 -1.46
CA CYS A 47 -11.50 2.97 -1.92
C CYS A 47 -12.83 2.62 -2.58
N MET A 48 -12.77 2.16 -3.83
CA MET A 48 -13.94 1.79 -4.63
C MET A 48 -13.94 0.30 -4.99
N ILE A 49 -13.20 -0.53 -4.25
CA ILE A 49 -13.04 -1.95 -4.58
C ILE A 49 -14.37 -2.72 -4.50
N GLU A 50 -15.28 -2.30 -3.63
CA GLU A 50 -16.61 -2.90 -3.49
C GLU A 50 -17.61 -2.40 -4.53
N HIS A 51 -17.23 -1.42 -5.35
CA HIS A 51 -18.07 -0.71 -6.32
C HIS A 51 -17.54 -0.82 -7.76
N ILE A 52 -16.75 -1.85 -8.03
CA ILE A 52 -16.26 -2.12 -9.39
C ILE A 52 -17.41 -2.31 -10.39
N PRO A 53 -18.51 -3.04 -10.04
CA PRO A 53 -19.66 -3.16 -10.94
C PRO A 53 -20.24 -1.81 -11.35
N GLU A 54 -20.52 -0.93 -10.40
CA GLU A 54 -21.13 0.38 -10.65
C GLU A 54 -20.22 1.27 -11.51
N LEU A 55 -18.89 1.18 -11.32
CA LEU A 55 -17.93 1.94 -12.11
C LEU A 55 -17.87 1.44 -13.58
N ILE A 56 -17.94 0.13 -13.78
CA ILE A 56 -17.97 -0.48 -15.13
C ILE A 56 -19.29 -0.15 -15.81
N ASP A 57 -20.43 -0.30 -15.11
CA ASP A 57 -21.76 -0.03 -15.65
C ASP A 57 -21.95 1.47 -15.99
N ALA A 58 -21.25 2.35 -15.27
CA ALA A 58 -21.20 3.77 -15.61
C ALA A 58 -20.36 4.09 -16.86
N GLY A 59 -19.75 3.09 -17.50
CA GLY A 59 -18.96 3.23 -18.71
C GLY A 59 -17.57 3.86 -18.50
N ILE A 60 -16.97 3.67 -17.33
CA ILE A 60 -15.62 4.15 -17.06
C ILE A 60 -14.60 3.22 -17.71
N ASP A 61 -13.82 3.73 -18.65
CA ASP A 61 -12.82 2.96 -19.40
C ASP A 61 -11.51 2.74 -18.66
N SER A 62 -11.17 3.61 -17.70
CA SER A 62 -9.86 3.56 -17.03
C SER A 62 -9.93 4.09 -15.60
N PHE A 63 -9.35 3.35 -14.66
CA PHE A 63 -9.22 3.75 -13.27
C PHE A 63 -7.81 4.25 -12.98
N LYS A 64 -7.72 5.44 -12.41
CA LYS A 64 -6.44 5.99 -11.96
C LYS A 64 -6.23 5.70 -10.47
N ILE A 65 -5.16 4.99 -10.17
CA ILE A 65 -4.71 4.74 -8.80
C ILE A 65 -3.64 5.76 -8.45
N GLU A 66 -3.82 6.49 -7.33
CA GLU A 66 -2.84 7.44 -6.82
C GLU A 66 -1.95 6.77 -5.77
N GLY A 67 -0.67 6.70 -6.04
CA GLY A 67 0.30 6.05 -5.16
C GLY A 67 1.69 6.66 -5.23
N ARG A 68 1.85 7.86 -5.78
CA ARG A 68 3.16 8.48 -5.99
C ARG A 68 4.02 8.59 -4.73
N MET A 69 3.40 8.91 -3.60
CA MET A 69 4.08 9.04 -2.30
C MET A 69 4.10 7.74 -1.50
N LYS A 70 3.63 6.66 -2.11
CA LYS A 70 3.56 5.34 -1.49
C LYS A 70 4.74 4.47 -1.93
N THR A 71 4.94 3.35 -1.23
CA THR A 71 5.96 2.36 -1.59
C THR A 71 5.58 1.57 -2.83
N ALA A 72 6.55 0.93 -3.48
CA ALA A 72 6.27 -0.01 -4.58
C ALA A 72 5.36 -1.16 -4.13
N LEU A 73 5.52 -1.64 -2.89
CA LEU A 73 4.64 -2.65 -2.31
C LEU A 73 3.18 -2.19 -2.29
N TYR A 74 2.91 -0.94 -1.83
CA TYR A 74 1.56 -0.38 -1.84
C TYR A 74 0.98 -0.35 -3.25
N VAL A 75 1.72 0.24 -4.20
CA VAL A 75 1.25 0.38 -5.59
C VAL A 75 0.97 -0.98 -6.21
N ALA A 76 1.88 -1.94 -6.04
CA ALA A 76 1.70 -3.29 -6.58
C ALA A 76 0.52 -4.02 -5.94
N THR A 77 0.37 -3.94 -4.60
CA THR A 77 -0.74 -4.59 -3.90
C THR A 77 -2.08 -4.03 -4.36
N VAL A 78 -2.22 -2.71 -4.40
CA VAL A 78 -3.48 -2.07 -4.83
C VAL A 78 -3.76 -2.36 -6.31
N ALA A 79 -2.76 -2.20 -7.19
CA ALA A 79 -2.95 -2.41 -8.62
C ALA A 79 -3.35 -3.86 -8.95
N ARG A 80 -2.67 -4.87 -8.39
CA ARG A 80 -3.01 -6.27 -8.61
C ARG A 80 -4.39 -6.63 -8.06
N THR A 81 -4.76 -6.06 -6.91
CA THR A 81 -6.06 -6.34 -6.27
C THR A 81 -7.21 -5.78 -7.12
N TYR A 82 -7.11 -4.52 -7.57
CA TYR A 82 -8.09 -3.94 -8.47
C TYR A 82 -8.14 -4.65 -9.82
N ARG A 83 -6.98 -5.04 -10.39
CA ARG A 83 -6.94 -5.79 -11.63
C ARG A 83 -7.67 -7.13 -11.50
N LYS A 84 -7.38 -7.87 -10.42
CA LYS A 84 -8.06 -9.13 -10.15
C LYS A 84 -9.56 -8.95 -9.93
N ALA A 85 -9.99 -7.92 -9.20
CA ALA A 85 -11.41 -7.64 -8.97
C ALA A 85 -12.15 -7.34 -10.28
N ILE A 86 -11.54 -6.58 -11.17
CA ILE A 86 -12.10 -6.28 -12.50
C ILE A 86 -12.20 -7.55 -13.35
N ASP A 87 -11.13 -8.34 -13.40
CA ASP A 87 -11.09 -9.58 -14.20
C ASP A 87 -12.09 -10.63 -13.68
N ASP A 88 -12.19 -10.78 -12.35
CA ASP A 88 -13.14 -11.68 -11.73
C ASP A 88 -14.59 -11.24 -12.02
N TYR A 89 -14.90 -9.93 -11.94
CA TYR A 89 -16.22 -9.41 -12.27
C TYR A 89 -16.57 -9.61 -13.74
N GLN A 90 -15.65 -9.32 -14.64
CA GLN A 90 -15.86 -9.52 -16.08
C GLN A 90 -16.05 -10.99 -16.45
N LYS A 91 -15.40 -11.90 -15.73
CA LYS A 91 -15.54 -13.34 -15.93
C LYS A 91 -16.84 -13.87 -15.36
N ASP A 92 -17.15 -13.52 -14.13
CA ASP A 92 -18.35 -13.95 -13.41
C ASP A 92 -18.61 -13.01 -12.22
N PRO A 93 -19.72 -12.26 -12.19
CA PRO A 93 -20.07 -11.39 -11.06
C PRO A 93 -20.13 -12.11 -9.71
N GLU A 94 -20.49 -13.40 -9.67
CA GLU A 94 -20.50 -14.17 -8.44
C GLU A 94 -19.09 -14.50 -7.94
N LEU A 95 -18.13 -14.67 -8.84
CA LEU A 95 -16.71 -14.85 -8.48
C LEU A 95 -16.16 -13.59 -7.81
N TYR A 96 -16.49 -12.40 -8.35
CA TYR A 96 -16.13 -11.14 -7.72
C TYR A 96 -16.70 -11.03 -6.29
N LYS A 97 -17.98 -11.30 -6.10
CA LYS A 97 -18.61 -11.28 -4.78
C LYS A 97 -17.95 -12.28 -3.81
N LYS A 98 -17.69 -13.49 -4.28
CA LYS A 98 -17.04 -14.54 -3.49
C LYS A 98 -15.64 -14.13 -3.03
N ASN A 99 -14.90 -13.43 -3.89
CA ASN A 99 -13.53 -13.02 -3.62
C ASN A 99 -13.43 -11.68 -2.87
N MET A 100 -14.53 -10.99 -2.57
CA MET A 100 -14.52 -9.69 -1.89
C MET A 100 -13.74 -9.70 -0.57
N PRO A 101 -13.87 -10.71 0.32
CA PRO A 101 -13.06 -10.74 1.54
C PRO A 101 -11.56 -10.73 1.26
N TRP A 102 -11.11 -11.42 0.19
CA TRP A 102 -9.71 -11.42 -0.22
C TRP A 102 -9.26 -10.04 -0.73
N TYR A 103 -10.09 -9.34 -1.53
CA TYR A 103 -9.72 -8.00 -2.00
C TYR A 103 -9.56 -7.02 -0.84
N LEU A 104 -10.50 -7.04 0.11
CA LEU A 104 -10.44 -6.17 1.29
C LEU A 104 -9.24 -6.49 2.16
N ASP A 105 -8.95 -7.77 2.39
CA ASP A 105 -7.75 -8.22 3.10
C ASP A 105 -6.48 -7.69 2.42
N GLN A 106 -6.31 -7.89 1.11
CA GLN A 106 -5.11 -7.44 0.40
C GLN A 106 -4.92 -5.92 0.47
N ILE A 107 -5.98 -5.13 0.38
CA ILE A 107 -5.88 -3.68 0.51
C ILE A 107 -5.58 -3.27 1.94
N SER A 108 -6.13 -3.97 2.94
CA SER A 108 -5.86 -3.69 4.36
C SER A 108 -4.41 -4.01 4.76
N ASN A 109 -3.75 -4.94 4.07
CA ASN A 109 -2.34 -5.27 4.27
C ASN A 109 -1.35 -4.18 3.79
N CYS A 110 -1.84 -3.12 3.15
CA CYS A 110 -1.07 -1.94 2.83
C CYS A 110 -1.10 -0.95 3.99
N THR A 111 -0.13 -0.02 4.03
CA THR A 111 -0.25 1.14 4.90
C THR A 111 -1.44 1.96 4.45
N TYR A 112 -2.52 1.97 5.20
CA TYR A 112 -3.76 2.66 4.84
C TYR A 112 -4.33 3.45 6.02
N ARG A 113 -5.21 4.39 5.68
CA ARG A 113 -6.17 4.99 6.59
C ARG A 113 -7.50 4.26 6.43
N GLN A 114 -8.47 4.51 7.30
CA GLN A 114 -9.84 4.06 7.08
C GLN A 114 -10.32 4.45 5.68
N PHE A 115 -11.21 3.66 5.09
CA PHE A 115 -11.69 3.87 3.74
C PHE A 115 -12.98 4.70 3.69
N THR A 116 -13.18 5.37 2.56
CA THR A 116 -14.40 6.08 2.19
C THR A 116 -14.63 5.96 0.69
N THR A 117 -15.88 6.08 0.27
CA THR A 117 -16.25 6.23 -1.15
C THR A 117 -16.23 7.69 -1.62
N GLY A 118 -15.83 8.63 -0.75
CA GLY A 118 -15.75 10.06 -1.07
C GLY A 118 -17.10 10.63 -1.51
N PHE A 119 -17.13 11.25 -2.68
CA PHE A 119 -18.33 11.90 -3.24
C PHE A 119 -19.16 11.00 -4.15
N PHE A 120 -18.80 9.72 -4.36
CA PHE A 120 -19.44 8.87 -5.36
C PHE A 120 -20.91 8.58 -5.05
N PHE A 121 -21.29 8.47 -3.79
CA PHE A 121 -22.67 8.18 -3.37
C PHE A 121 -23.36 9.32 -2.65
N GLY A 122 -22.80 10.50 -2.68
CA GLY A 122 -23.38 11.68 -2.09
C GLY A 122 -22.37 12.64 -1.48
N LYS A 123 -22.87 13.67 -0.79
CA LYS A 123 -22.01 14.62 -0.10
C LYS A 123 -21.38 13.96 1.13
N PRO A 124 -20.05 13.94 1.24
CA PRO A 124 -19.39 13.42 2.42
C PRO A 124 -19.81 14.16 3.68
N ASP A 125 -19.98 13.40 4.75
CA ASP A 125 -20.25 13.93 6.08
C ASP A 125 -19.00 13.87 6.97
N HIS A 126 -19.17 14.12 8.27
CA HIS A 126 -18.10 14.07 9.26
C HIS A 126 -17.44 12.66 9.38
N GLU A 127 -18.17 11.58 9.04
CA GLU A 127 -17.63 10.22 9.10
C GLU A 127 -16.56 9.94 8.06
N THR A 128 -16.45 10.79 7.02
CA THR A 128 -15.38 10.67 6.01
C THR A 128 -14.04 11.23 6.46
N GLN A 129 -14.00 11.84 7.64
CA GLN A 129 -12.79 12.38 8.27
C GLN A 129 -12.32 11.44 9.39
N ILE A 130 -11.00 11.42 9.62
CA ILE A 130 -10.39 10.74 10.75
C ILE A 130 -10.10 11.78 11.82
N TYR A 131 -10.81 11.70 12.93
CA TYR A 131 -10.62 12.59 14.07
C TYR A 131 -9.65 12.02 15.11
N ASP A 132 -9.42 10.72 15.07
CA ASP A 132 -8.51 10.01 15.97
C ASP A 132 -7.08 9.96 15.43
N ASN A 133 -6.14 9.67 16.33
CA ASN A 133 -4.73 9.56 15.99
C ASN A 133 -4.50 8.58 14.85
N ASN A 134 -3.76 9.05 13.84
CA ASN A 134 -3.36 8.28 12.68
C ASN A 134 -2.53 7.06 13.07
N THR A 135 -3.18 5.98 13.36
CA THR A 135 -2.50 4.69 13.44
C THR A 135 -2.40 4.15 12.02
N TYR A 136 -1.25 4.30 11.41
CA TYR A 136 -0.94 3.54 10.20
C TYR A 136 -0.76 2.09 10.62
N ILE A 137 -1.71 1.25 10.26
CA ILE A 137 -1.56 -0.19 10.41
C ILE A 137 -0.58 -0.63 9.31
N ARG A 138 0.54 -1.17 9.71
CA ARG A 138 1.55 -1.70 8.81
C ARG A 138 1.69 -3.17 9.11
N GLU A 139 0.95 -3.99 8.38
CA GLU A 139 0.98 -5.44 8.58
C GLU A 139 2.15 -6.10 7.84
N TYR A 140 2.70 -5.44 6.80
CA TYR A 140 3.80 -5.98 6.01
C TYR A 140 4.95 -5.00 5.82
N THR A 141 6.16 -5.50 5.98
CA THR A 141 7.39 -4.78 5.59
C THR A 141 7.82 -5.18 4.19
N TYR A 142 8.02 -4.20 3.32
CA TYR A 142 8.55 -4.36 1.98
C TYR A 142 10.04 -4.68 2.03
N LEU A 143 10.45 -5.89 1.63
CA LEU A 143 11.83 -6.36 1.71
C LEU A 143 12.64 -6.07 0.43
N GLY A 144 12.02 -6.19 -0.74
CA GLY A 144 12.70 -5.93 -2.00
C GLY A 144 11.92 -6.40 -3.22
N ILE A 145 12.47 -6.10 -4.39
CA ILE A 145 11.95 -6.54 -5.69
C ILE A 145 12.91 -7.54 -6.31
N VAL A 146 12.34 -8.58 -6.93
CA VAL A 146 13.08 -9.60 -7.66
C VAL A 146 13.43 -9.10 -9.06
N GLY A 147 14.72 -9.09 -9.37
CA GLY A 147 15.26 -8.86 -10.72
C GLY A 147 15.37 -10.17 -11.51
N ALA A 148 16.55 -10.45 -12.09
CA ALA A 148 16.81 -11.73 -12.75
C ALA A 148 16.88 -12.85 -11.73
N VAL A 149 16.49 -14.06 -12.18
CA VAL A 149 16.66 -15.31 -11.42
C VAL A 149 17.53 -16.24 -12.25
N GLU A 150 18.70 -16.59 -11.72
CA GLU A 150 19.69 -17.41 -12.43
C GLU A 150 20.28 -18.47 -11.49
N ASN A 151 20.34 -19.71 -11.93
CA ASN A 151 20.89 -20.83 -11.16
C ASN A 151 20.33 -20.97 -9.73
N GLY A 152 19.02 -20.67 -9.54
CA GLY A 152 18.38 -20.73 -8.24
C GLY A 152 18.60 -19.52 -7.34
N LEU A 153 19.38 -18.54 -7.78
CA LEU A 153 19.61 -17.29 -7.08
C LEU A 153 18.77 -16.16 -7.69
N ALA A 154 18.01 -15.48 -6.85
CA ALA A 154 17.25 -14.30 -7.21
C ALA A 154 18.07 -13.04 -6.93
N ARG A 155 18.26 -12.19 -7.94
CA ARG A 155 18.84 -10.88 -7.76
C ARG A 155 17.79 -9.98 -7.11
N ILE A 156 18.07 -9.48 -5.91
CA ILE A 156 17.15 -8.65 -5.12
C ILE A 156 17.71 -7.24 -4.96
N GLU A 157 16.92 -6.22 -5.26
CA GLU A 157 17.18 -4.86 -4.78
C GLU A 157 16.51 -4.67 -3.42
N GLN A 158 17.31 -4.70 -2.37
CA GLN A 158 16.87 -4.69 -0.97
C GLN A 158 16.25 -3.34 -0.58
N ARG A 159 15.19 -3.37 0.21
CA ARG A 159 14.48 -2.18 0.74
C ARG A 159 14.47 -2.11 2.26
N ASN A 160 14.33 -3.25 2.92
CA ASN A 160 14.41 -3.35 4.37
C ASN A 160 15.20 -4.61 4.75
N LYS A 161 15.74 -4.62 5.96
CA LYS A 161 16.57 -5.71 6.46
C LYS A 161 15.79 -7.03 6.53
N PHE A 162 16.44 -8.10 6.09
CA PHE A 162 16.04 -9.49 6.33
C PHE A 162 17.30 -10.36 6.48
N SER A 163 17.14 -11.57 6.99
CA SER A 163 18.24 -12.45 7.37
C SER A 163 18.04 -13.87 6.86
N VAL A 164 19.11 -14.62 6.77
CA VAL A 164 19.08 -16.08 6.52
C VAL A 164 18.23 -16.73 7.61
N GLY A 165 17.40 -17.68 7.22
CA GLY A 165 16.50 -18.42 8.11
C GLY A 165 15.14 -17.76 8.33
N GLU A 166 14.94 -16.48 7.97
CA GLU A 166 13.63 -15.84 8.06
C GLU A 166 12.65 -16.45 7.05
N THR A 167 11.38 -16.50 7.48
CA THR A 167 10.24 -16.76 6.60
C THR A 167 9.72 -15.46 6.04
N ILE A 168 9.59 -15.40 4.72
CA ILE A 168 9.10 -14.22 3.99
C ILE A 168 8.00 -14.65 3.02
N GLU A 169 7.32 -13.70 2.44
CA GLU A 169 6.30 -13.95 1.43
C GLU A 169 6.72 -13.39 0.07
N ILE A 170 6.60 -14.20 -0.95
CA ILE A 170 6.75 -13.84 -2.37
C ILE A 170 5.36 -13.45 -2.87
N MET A 171 5.18 -12.15 -3.12
CA MET A 171 3.94 -11.58 -3.65
C MET A 171 3.98 -11.56 -5.17
N LYS A 172 3.12 -12.35 -5.82
CA LYS A 172 3.05 -12.50 -7.27
C LYS A 172 2.01 -11.60 -7.92
N PRO A 173 2.21 -11.21 -9.19
CA PRO A 173 1.27 -10.34 -9.92
C PRO A 173 -0.13 -10.95 -10.12
N ASP A 174 -0.24 -12.28 -10.18
CA ASP A 174 -1.50 -13.00 -10.40
C ASP A 174 -2.43 -13.03 -9.18
N GLY A 175 -1.99 -12.46 -8.06
CA GLY A 175 -2.73 -12.44 -6.80
C GLY A 175 -2.34 -13.56 -5.83
N SER A 176 -1.51 -14.53 -6.25
CA SER A 176 -1.01 -15.53 -5.34
C SER A 176 0.12 -14.98 -4.46
N ASN A 177 0.22 -15.52 -3.26
CA ASN A 177 1.32 -15.27 -2.33
C ASN A 177 1.92 -16.61 -1.95
N VAL A 178 3.24 -16.70 -1.93
CA VAL A 178 3.98 -17.92 -1.63
C VAL A 178 4.92 -17.68 -0.45
N GLU A 179 4.74 -18.44 0.62
CA GLU A 179 5.67 -18.43 1.74
C GLU A 179 6.99 -19.08 1.33
N ALA A 180 8.10 -18.45 1.65
CA ALA A 180 9.43 -18.94 1.36
C ALA A 180 10.40 -18.64 2.49
N LYS A 181 11.35 -19.55 2.70
CA LYS A 181 12.44 -19.36 3.66
C LYS A 181 13.67 -18.82 2.96
N VAL A 182 14.34 -17.85 3.57
CA VAL A 182 15.64 -17.35 3.08
C VAL A 182 16.71 -18.37 3.44
N LEU A 183 17.28 -19.02 2.43
CA LEU A 183 18.27 -20.08 2.60
C LEU A 183 19.70 -19.53 2.60
N ARG A 184 20.00 -18.57 1.71
CA ARG A 184 21.32 -18.00 1.55
C ARG A 184 21.24 -16.59 1.00
N ILE A 185 22.15 -15.72 1.45
CA ILE A 185 22.31 -14.36 0.95
C ILE A 185 23.76 -14.16 0.52
N LEU A 186 23.97 -13.70 -0.71
CA LEU A 186 25.28 -13.33 -1.24
C LEU A 186 25.28 -11.82 -1.56
N ASN A 187 26.41 -11.15 -1.33
CA ASN A 187 26.62 -9.78 -1.81
C ASN A 187 26.95 -9.77 -3.31
N GLU A 188 27.20 -8.60 -3.88
CA GLU A 188 27.53 -8.46 -5.31
C GLU A 188 28.85 -9.13 -5.69
N ASP A 189 29.76 -9.31 -4.74
CA ASP A 189 31.05 -9.99 -4.93
C ASP A 189 30.93 -11.53 -4.80
N GLY A 190 29.73 -12.03 -4.48
CA GLY A 190 29.47 -13.46 -4.30
C GLY A 190 29.84 -14.00 -2.92
N GLU A 191 30.13 -13.14 -1.97
CA GLU A 191 30.45 -13.54 -0.59
C GLU A 191 29.17 -13.74 0.23
N GLU A 192 29.15 -14.79 1.05
CA GLU A 192 28.02 -15.08 1.92
C GLU A 192 27.90 -14.08 3.06
N GLN A 193 26.65 -13.71 3.38
CA GLN A 193 26.34 -12.86 4.53
C GLN A 193 25.07 -13.35 5.24
N GLU A 194 25.01 -13.14 6.55
CA GLU A 194 23.88 -13.60 7.37
C GLU A 194 22.63 -12.74 7.22
N SER A 195 22.79 -11.49 6.79
CA SER A 195 21.67 -10.57 6.66
C SER A 195 21.90 -9.55 5.55
N ALA A 196 20.82 -8.90 5.13
CA ALA A 196 20.78 -7.80 4.18
C ALA A 196 20.59 -6.46 4.93
N PRO A 197 21.64 -5.81 5.46
CA PRO A 197 21.50 -4.70 6.38
C PRO A 197 21.28 -3.34 5.69
N HIS A 198 21.71 -3.18 4.44
CA HIS A 198 21.81 -1.87 3.77
C HIS A 198 20.72 -1.69 2.72
N SER A 199 19.90 -0.65 2.89
CA SER A 199 18.86 -0.28 1.90
C SER A 199 19.48 -0.01 0.53
N LYS A 200 18.83 -0.51 -0.53
CA LYS A 200 19.25 -0.49 -1.93
C LYS A 200 20.46 -1.35 -2.26
N GLN A 201 20.92 -2.17 -1.33
CA GLN A 201 21.93 -3.18 -1.63
C GLN A 201 21.37 -4.15 -2.68
N VAL A 202 22.19 -4.49 -3.65
CA VAL A 202 21.89 -5.57 -4.59
C VAL A 202 22.46 -6.86 -4.02
N LEU A 203 21.63 -7.89 -4.00
CA LEU A 203 21.92 -9.16 -3.38
C LEU A 203 21.53 -10.31 -4.32
N HIS A 204 22.17 -11.46 -4.15
CA HIS A 204 21.76 -12.71 -4.75
C HIS A 204 21.27 -13.63 -3.64
N VAL A 205 19.98 -13.96 -3.67
CA VAL A 205 19.30 -14.65 -2.57
C VAL A 205 18.75 -15.97 -3.06
N GLU A 206 19.02 -17.02 -2.31
CA GLU A 206 18.42 -18.34 -2.47
C GLU A 206 17.23 -18.45 -1.51
N LEU A 207 16.07 -18.78 -2.07
CA LEU A 207 14.84 -19.00 -1.34
C LEU A 207 14.40 -20.45 -1.47
N SER A 208 13.65 -20.96 -0.51
CA SER A 208 13.07 -22.31 -0.58
C SER A 208 12.08 -22.50 -1.74
N GLU A 209 11.49 -21.39 -2.19
CA GLU A 209 10.59 -21.32 -3.34
C GLU A 209 11.19 -20.36 -4.37
N THR A 210 11.13 -20.73 -5.64
CA THR A 210 11.72 -19.93 -6.71
C THR A 210 10.81 -18.75 -7.08
N PRO A 211 11.24 -17.51 -6.87
CA PRO A 211 10.48 -16.34 -7.32
C PRO A 211 10.65 -16.15 -8.84
N ALA A 212 9.78 -15.33 -9.40
CA ALA A 212 9.91 -14.84 -10.77
C ALA A 212 10.38 -13.38 -10.79
N GLN A 213 10.87 -12.94 -11.96
CA GLN A 213 11.20 -11.54 -12.17
C GLN A 213 9.97 -10.65 -11.90
N TYR A 214 10.17 -9.55 -11.17
CA TYR A 214 9.16 -8.59 -10.71
C TYR A 214 8.27 -9.05 -9.56
N ASP A 215 8.45 -10.25 -9.03
CA ASP A 215 7.84 -10.60 -7.75
C ASP A 215 8.35 -9.65 -6.65
N LEU A 216 7.51 -9.33 -5.69
CA LEU A 216 7.90 -8.55 -4.53
C LEU A 216 8.07 -9.44 -3.31
N LEU A 217 9.10 -9.15 -2.54
CA LEU A 217 9.35 -9.81 -1.26
C LEU A 217 8.81 -8.93 -0.14
N ARG A 218 8.03 -9.53 0.76
CA ARG A 218 7.50 -8.87 1.94
C ARG A 218 7.54 -9.80 3.15
N ARG A 219 7.50 -9.24 4.34
CA ARG A 219 7.41 -9.97 5.60
C ARG A 219 6.24 -9.41 6.40
N GLN A 220 5.41 -10.30 6.93
CA GLN A 220 4.38 -9.92 7.88
C GLN A 220 5.06 -9.47 9.19
N GLU A 221 4.64 -8.32 9.71
CA GLU A 221 5.10 -7.88 11.02
C GLU A 221 4.28 -8.61 12.09
N GLU A 222 4.96 -9.11 13.12
CA GLU A 222 4.26 -9.61 14.29
C GLU A 222 3.52 -8.46 14.97
N ASP A 223 2.28 -8.71 15.40
CA ASP A 223 1.50 -7.75 16.18
C ASP A 223 2.33 -7.29 17.38
N LYS A 224 2.87 -6.09 17.31
CA LYS A 224 3.39 -5.45 18.50
C LYS A 224 2.19 -5.13 19.35
N GLU A 225 1.94 -5.96 20.38
CA GLU A 225 1.03 -5.59 21.45
C GLU A 225 1.32 -4.13 21.82
N VAL A 226 0.33 -3.28 21.58
CA VAL A 226 0.37 -1.89 22.03
C VAL A 226 0.30 -1.97 23.56
N ASN A 227 1.46 -2.03 24.19
CA ASN A 227 1.55 -1.84 25.63
C ASN A 227 1.04 -0.42 25.92
N SER A 228 -0.17 -0.40 26.46
CA SER A 228 -0.93 0.73 26.99
C SER A 228 -0.23 1.43 28.16
#